data_710b97e06c97b9a7f437f741d4e85e88
#
_entry.id   710b97e06c97b9a7f437f741d4e85e88
#
_cell.length_a   1.000
_cell.length_b   1.000
_cell.length_c   1.000
_cell.angle_alpha   90.00
_cell.angle_beta   90.00
_cell.angle_gamma   90.00
#
_symmetry.space_group_name_H-M   'P 1'
#
loop_
_entity.id
_entity.type
_entity.pdbx_description
1 polymer ?
#
loop_
_entity_poly.entity_id
_entity_poly.type
_entity_poly.pdbx_seq_one_letter_code
_entity_poly.pdbx_strand_id
1 'polypeptide(L)'
;MALFKLFNTLTRSVEPLQTLEEGKVSVYTCGPTVYGDPHIGNLRTYIAEDVLVRTLKMSGLQVNRVMNITDVGHLTSDADEGEDKLEVGAKRDGTTAWEVAKRYETVFLKDMDLLNLLPADQLVRATDTIPDQIQLIQELEAKGYTYTTSDGVYFDSSKFPAYGAMAHLDIEGLQAGARVDLGEKHAVTDFALWKFSPTDSKRDMEWESPWGKGFPGWHIECSAIIWKTLGDQIDIHCGGVDHIPVHHTNEIAQSSAVTEKPLANHWMHTEFLLVDGGKMSKSLGNLYTLADLEKRGIEPEAFKLFCYSASYRSKLNFSWDALESAQQQLVKLRKAFQVDQQGSDDTSGVVQALRGALSDDLNTSAALAAIYSALNAGLSSNALKQVANLVHEALGLNLMVGGTVKTITDQARDLVAARDAARSSKDWQTSDSLRKELEDLGYQVQDTLDGTHIF
;
A
#
# COMPACT_ATOMS: atom_id res chain seq x y z
N MET A 1 27.62 -1.01 -12.69
CA MET A 1 26.27 -0.55 -12.27
C MET A 1 26.42 0.13 -10.92
N ALA A 2 25.62 1.17 -10.62
CA ALA A 2 25.60 1.71 -9.26
C ALA A 2 25.10 0.63 -8.31
N LEU A 3 25.72 0.53 -7.13
CA LEU A 3 25.31 -0.42 -6.10
C LEU A 3 23.95 0.02 -5.57
N PHE A 4 22.92 -0.85 -5.69
CA PHE A 4 21.60 -0.55 -5.16
C PHE A 4 21.65 -0.57 -3.63
N LYS A 5 21.19 0.51 -3.01
CA LYS A 5 21.12 0.69 -1.57
C LYS A 5 19.67 0.90 -1.16
N LEU A 6 19.29 0.34 -0.02
CA LEU A 6 17.96 0.47 0.54
C LEU A 6 18.05 0.66 2.05
N PHE A 7 17.16 1.48 2.60
CA PHE A 7 17.05 1.58 4.05
C PHE A 7 16.42 0.30 4.61
N ASN A 8 17.10 -0.27 5.58
CA ASN A 8 16.64 -1.45 6.28
C ASN A 8 16.09 -1.04 7.67
N THR A 9 14.81 -1.27 7.90
CA THR A 9 14.16 -0.95 9.19
C THR A 9 14.79 -1.73 10.35
N LEU A 10 15.27 -2.95 10.08
CA LEU A 10 15.89 -3.79 11.13
C LEU A 10 17.19 -3.18 11.65
N THR A 11 18.05 -2.67 10.75
CA THR A 11 19.35 -2.07 11.08
C THR A 11 19.29 -0.55 11.22
N ARG A 12 18.17 0.08 10.77
CA ARG A 12 17.97 1.53 10.73
C ARG A 12 19.02 2.30 9.92
N SER A 13 19.57 1.67 8.91
CA SER A 13 20.59 2.25 8.04
C SER A 13 20.29 2.02 6.57
N VAL A 14 20.79 2.93 5.71
CA VAL A 14 20.82 2.70 4.25
C VAL A 14 22.04 1.84 3.96
N GLU A 15 21.81 0.66 3.43
CA GLU A 15 22.85 -0.33 3.20
C GLU A 15 22.74 -0.96 1.81
N PRO A 16 23.85 -1.47 1.27
CA PRO A 16 23.82 -2.19 -0.01
C PRO A 16 22.94 -3.42 0.08
N LEU A 17 22.07 -3.61 -0.91
CA LEU A 17 21.29 -4.83 -1.03
C LEU A 17 22.22 -6.02 -1.29
N GLN A 18 22.14 -7.02 -0.43
CA GLN A 18 22.78 -8.31 -0.60
C GLN A 18 21.69 -9.36 -0.78
N THR A 19 21.68 -10.04 -1.93
CA THR A 19 20.69 -11.06 -2.25
C THR A 19 21.17 -12.45 -1.81
N LEU A 20 20.22 -13.31 -1.46
CA LEU A 20 20.48 -14.71 -1.06
C LEU A 20 21.02 -15.52 -2.24
N GLU A 21 20.60 -15.18 -3.45
CA GLU A 21 21.08 -15.80 -4.69
C GLU A 21 21.56 -14.71 -5.65
N GLU A 22 22.77 -14.86 -6.22
CA GLU A 22 23.35 -13.88 -7.13
C GLU A 22 22.45 -13.66 -8.36
N GLY A 23 22.16 -12.40 -8.64
CA GLY A 23 21.33 -11.98 -9.79
C GLY A 23 19.82 -12.16 -9.60
N LYS A 24 19.38 -12.74 -8.48
CA LYS A 24 17.95 -12.90 -8.14
C LYS A 24 17.62 -12.16 -6.86
N VAL A 25 16.34 -11.79 -6.71
CA VAL A 25 15.83 -11.19 -5.49
C VAL A 25 14.39 -11.64 -5.24
N SER A 26 14.17 -12.18 -4.06
CA SER A 26 12.84 -12.53 -3.54
C SER A 26 12.26 -11.34 -2.78
N VAL A 27 11.03 -10.95 -3.12
CA VAL A 27 10.33 -9.82 -2.51
C VAL A 27 8.95 -10.27 -2.06
N TYR A 28 8.66 -10.10 -0.78
CA TYR A 28 7.30 -10.26 -0.28
C TYR A 28 6.72 -8.89 0.07
N THR A 29 5.50 -8.64 -0.38
CA THR A 29 4.78 -7.39 -0.13
C THR A 29 3.45 -7.72 0.53
N CYS A 30 3.20 -7.16 1.74
CA CYS A 30 1.92 -7.32 2.41
C CYS A 30 0.81 -6.68 1.59
N GLY A 31 -0.13 -7.51 1.13
CA GLY A 31 -1.28 -7.10 0.36
C GLY A 31 -2.43 -6.60 1.24
N PRO A 32 -3.59 -6.31 0.65
CA PRO A 32 -4.73 -5.75 1.36
C PRO A 32 -5.49 -6.81 2.17
N THR A 33 -6.10 -6.36 3.26
CA THR A 33 -7.24 -7.06 3.85
C THR A 33 -8.52 -6.59 3.16
N VAL A 34 -9.19 -7.49 2.45
CA VAL A 34 -10.25 -7.14 1.48
C VAL A 34 -11.64 -7.05 2.12
N TYR A 35 -11.82 -6.17 3.09
CA TYR A 35 -13.09 -5.87 3.77
C TYR A 35 -13.68 -4.48 3.44
N GLY A 36 -12.98 -3.68 2.63
CA GLY A 36 -13.36 -2.33 2.24
C GLY A 36 -12.53 -1.82 1.07
N ASP A 37 -12.95 -0.70 0.50
CA ASP A 37 -12.19 -0.06 -0.59
C ASP A 37 -10.81 0.38 -0.10
N PRO A 38 -9.75 0.17 -0.90
CA PRO A 38 -8.43 0.69 -0.61
C PRO A 38 -8.46 2.22 -0.52
N HIS A 39 -7.91 2.79 0.53
CA HIS A 39 -7.75 4.23 0.61
C HIS A 39 -6.37 4.68 0.12
N ILE A 40 -6.24 5.96 -0.23
CA ILE A 40 -5.00 6.52 -0.79
C ILE A 40 -3.77 6.32 0.10
N GLY A 41 -3.95 6.15 1.42
CA GLY A 41 -2.87 5.80 2.34
C GLY A 41 -2.30 4.40 2.09
N ASN A 42 -3.17 3.39 1.84
CA ASN A 42 -2.73 2.06 1.45
C ASN A 42 -2.05 2.09 0.08
N LEU A 43 -2.66 2.79 -0.89
CA LEU A 43 -2.13 2.87 -2.25
C LEU A 43 -0.73 3.49 -2.31
N ARG A 44 -0.39 4.41 -1.39
CA ARG A 44 0.96 4.95 -1.27
C ARG A 44 2.00 3.88 -0.99
N THR A 45 1.70 2.90 -0.15
CA THR A 45 2.58 1.77 0.14
C THR A 45 2.85 0.95 -1.13
N TYR A 46 1.80 0.58 -1.86
CA TYR A 46 1.93 -0.18 -3.11
C TYR A 46 2.66 0.60 -4.21
N ILE A 47 2.51 1.93 -4.26
CA ILE A 47 3.28 2.81 -5.17
C ILE A 47 4.78 2.76 -4.82
N ALA A 48 5.15 2.80 -3.55
CA ALA A 48 6.55 2.71 -3.13
C ALA A 48 7.15 1.33 -3.43
N GLU A 49 6.39 0.26 -3.21
CA GLU A 49 6.77 -1.12 -3.55
C GLU A 49 6.94 -1.31 -5.07
N ASP A 50 6.10 -0.68 -5.89
CA ASP A 50 6.24 -0.69 -7.36
C ASP A 50 7.55 -0.03 -7.81
N VAL A 51 7.91 1.11 -7.21
CA VAL A 51 9.21 1.77 -7.47
C VAL A 51 10.37 0.85 -7.09
N LEU A 52 10.28 0.15 -5.96
CA LEU A 52 11.30 -0.85 -5.57
C LEU A 52 11.45 -1.92 -6.64
N VAL A 53 10.36 -2.59 -7.02
CA VAL A 53 10.37 -3.69 -8.00
C VAL A 53 10.89 -3.21 -9.35
N ARG A 54 10.45 -2.06 -9.84
CA ARG A 54 10.95 -1.47 -11.10
C ARG A 54 12.44 -1.16 -11.02
N THR A 55 12.91 -0.61 -9.91
CA THR A 55 14.33 -0.29 -9.71
C THR A 55 15.20 -1.54 -9.66
N LEU A 56 14.76 -2.59 -8.99
CA LEU A 56 15.43 -3.88 -8.94
C LEU A 56 15.54 -4.50 -10.35
N LYS A 57 14.45 -4.52 -11.11
CA LYS A 57 14.42 -5.00 -12.51
C LYS A 57 15.35 -4.14 -13.41
N MET A 58 15.30 -2.82 -13.25
CA MET A 58 16.18 -1.89 -14.00
C MET A 58 17.67 -2.06 -13.64
N SER A 59 17.97 -2.56 -12.45
CA SER A 59 19.33 -2.91 -11.99
C SER A 59 19.80 -4.27 -12.52
N GLY A 60 18.98 -4.97 -13.31
CA GLY A 60 19.29 -6.25 -13.93
C GLY A 60 19.03 -7.46 -13.04
N LEU A 61 18.35 -7.31 -11.92
CA LEU A 61 17.97 -8.41 -11.05
C LEU A 61 16.70 -9.11 -11.56
N GLN A 62 16.70 -10.43 -11.46
CA GLN A 62 15.47 -11.23 -11.64
C GLN A 62 14.66 -11.17 -10.35
N VAL A 63 13.55 -10.44 -10.38
CA VAL A 63 12.67 -10.27 -9.23
C VAL A 63 11.62 -11.39 -9.22
N ASN A 64 11.42 -12.02 -8.06
CA ASN A 64 10.30 -12.90 -7.75
C ASN A 64 9.47 -12.24 -6.64
N ARG A 65 8.39 -11.52 -7.02
CA ARG A 65 7.51 -10.81 -6.09
C ARG A 65 6.28 -11.66 -5.77
N VAL A 66 6.08 -11.92 -4.48
CA VAL A 66 4.84 -12.51 -3.95
C VAL A 66 4.08 -11.46 -3.15
N MET A 67 2.76 -11.42 -3.33
CA MET A 67 1.84 -10.58 -2.56
C MET A 67 0.67 -11.43 -2.08
N ASN A 68 0.28 -11.28 -0.81
CA ASN A 68 -0.93 -11.91 -0.31
C ASN A 68 -2.19 -11.09 -0.63
N ILE A 69 -3.32 -11.76 -0.57
CA ILE A 69 -4.65 -11.16 -0.34
C ILE A 69 -5.18 -11.77 0.95
N THR A 70 -5.36 -10.95 1.98
CA THR A 70 -6.01 -11.37 3.21
C THR A 70 -7.53 -11.36 3.01
N ASP A 71 -8.03 -12.48 2.55
CA ASP A 71 -9.44 -12.75 2.26
C ASP A 71 -10.13 -13.61 3.33
N VAL A 72 -9.47 -13.83 4.45
CA VAL A 72 -10.02 -14.43 5.67
C VAL A 72 -10.60 -13.32 6.56
N GLY A 73 -11.72 -13.61 7.21
CA GLY A 73 -12.31 -12.69 8.18
C GLY A 73 -11.49 -12.65 9.47
N HIS A 74 -10.93 -11.47 9.76
CA HIS A 74 -10.21 -11.20 11.01
C HIS A 74 -10.98 -10.30 11.94
N LEU A 75 -10.72 -10.48 13.23
CA LEU A 75 -11.32 -9.66 14.28
C LEU A 75 -10.86 -8.20 14.17
N THR A 76 -11.66 -7.26 14.67
CA THR A 76 -11.46 -5.82 14.45
C THR A 76 -10.24 -5.25 15.14
N SER A 77 -9.78 -5.88 16.22
CA SER A 77 -8.65 -5.41 17.04
C SER A 77 -7.38 -6.22 16.74
N ASP A 78 -6.21 -5.57 16.81
CA ASP A 78 -4.91 -6.23 16.74
C ASP A 78 -4.63 -7.12 17.96
N ALA A 79 -5.52 -7.09 18.98
CA ALA A 79 -5.50 -7.95 20.16
C ALA A 79 -6.30 -9.25 19.99
N ASP A 80 -6.69 -9.60 18.76
CA ASP A 80 -7.51 -10.78 18.42
C ASP A 80 -8.92 -10.76 19.05
N GLU A 81 -9.51 -9.57 19.20
CA GLU A 81 -10.84 -9.35 19.77
C GLU A 81 -11.76 -8.56 18.85
N GLY A 82 -13.07 -8.63 19.11
CA GLY A 82 -14.09 -7.87 18.40
C GLY A 82 -14.83 -8.66 17.34
N GLU A 83 -15.57 -7.96 16.48
CA GLU A 83 -16.33 -8.57 15.39
C GLU A 83 -15.45 -8.83 14.16
N ASP A 84 -15.79 -9.86 13.39
CA ASP A 84 -15.16 -10.14 12.10
C ASP A 84 -15.56 -9.09 11.05
N LYS A 85 -14.56 -8.45 10.46
CA LYS A 85 -14.76 -7.36 9.47
C LYS A 85 -15.51 -7.80 8.23
N LEU A 86 -15.26 -9.02 7.73
CA LEU A 86 -15.94 -9.57 6.55
C LEU A 86 -17.37 -9.97 6.88
N GLU A 87 -17.60 -10.60 8.04
CA GLU A 87 -18.95 -10.95 8.52
C GLU A 87 -19.82 -9.71 8.75
N VAL A 88 -19.25 -8.63 9.31
CA VAL A 88 -19.95 -7.34 9.46
C VAL A 88 -20.33 -6.78 8.09
N GLY A 89 -19.40 -6.84 7.12
CA GLY A 89 -19.67 -6.45 5.74
C GLY A 89 -20.77 -7.28 5.11
N ALA A 90 -20.72 -8.59 5.26
CA ALA A 90 -21.68 -9.54 4.73
C ALA A 90 -23.10 -9.27 5.26
N LYS A 91 -23.23 -9.08 6.57
CA LYS A 91 -24.51 -8.74 7.22
C LYS A 91 -25.08 -7.41 6.72
N ARG A 92 -24.22 -6.38 6.60
CA ARG A 92 -24.63 -5.06 6.08
C ARG A 92 -25.15 -5.14 4.65
N ASP A 93 -24.47 -5.90 3.79
CA ASP A 93 -24.70 -5.94 2.34
C ASP A 93 -25.68 -7.08 1.95
N GLY A 94 -26.14 -7.91 2.91
CA GLY A 94 -27.03 -9.03 2.66
C GLY A 94 -26.43 -10.13 1.77
N THR A 95 -25.15 -10.39 1.94
CA THR A 95 -24.33 -11.31 1.13
C THR A 95 -23.48 -12.22 2.03
N THR A 96 -22.50 -12.93 1.47
CA THR A 96 -21.56 -13.78 2.20
C THR A 96 -20.21 -13.09 2.40
N ALA A 97 -19.43 -13.52 3.40
CA ALA A 97 -18.07 -13.03 3.62
C ALA A 97 -17.18 -13.26 2.38
N TRP A 98 -17.38 -14.36 1.67
CA TRP A 98 -16.69 -14.71 0.41
C TRP A 98 -16.96 -13.70 -0.70
N GLU A 99 -18.21 -13.27 -0.86
CA GLU A 99 -18.60 -12.30 -1.88
C GLU A 99 -18.07 -10.90 -1.55
N VAL A 100 -18.06 -10.54 -0.26
CA VAL A 100 -17.44 -9.29 0.23
C VAL A 100 -15.95 -9.28 -0.11
N ALA A 101 -15.21 -10.34 0.26
CA ALA A 101 -13.79 -10.45 0.00
C ALA A 101 -13.48 -10.35 -1.51
N LYS A 102 -14.19 -11.13 -2.34
CA LYS A 102 -14.02 -11.11 -3.80
C LYS A 102 -14.31 -9.74 -4.42
N ARG A 103 -15.31 -9.03 -3.93
CA ARG A 103 -15.65 -7.68 -4.41
C ARG A 103 -14.51 -6.71 -4.15
N TYR A 104 -13.99 -6.65 -2.93
CA TYR A 104 -12.93 -5.71 -2.59
C TYR A 104 -11.56 -6.10 -3.14
N GLU A 105 -11.28 -7.39 -3.33
CA GLU A 105 -10.15 -7.84 -4.13
C GLU A 105 -10.23 -7.29 -5.55
N THR A 106 -11.40 -7.36 -6.20
CA THR A 106 -11.61 -6.82 -7.55
C THR A 106 -11.37 -5.31 -7.61
N VAL A 107 -11.83 -4.57 -6.60
CA VAL A 107 -11.58 -3.11 -6.51
C VAL A 107 -10.09 -2.85 -6.36
N PHE A 108 -9.42 -3.57 -5.46
CA PHE A 108 -7.98 -3.42 -5.26
C PHE A 108 -7.18 -3.65 -6.54
N LEU A 109 -7.44 -4.75 -7.25
CA LEU A 109 -6.74 -5.07 -8.50
C LEU A 109 -7.01 -4.02 -9.59
N LYS A 110 -8.22 -3.48 -9.67
CA LYS A 110 -8.55 -2.36 -10.55
C LYS A 110 -7.75 -1.11 -10.20
N ASP A 111 -7.63 -0.78 -8.93
CA ASP A 111 -6.86 0.39 -8.48
C ASP A 111 -5.36 0.24 -8.79
N MET A 112 -4.81 -0.98 -8.63
CA MET A 112 -3.43 -1.30 -9.02
C MET A 112 -3.20 -1.08 -10.52
N ASP A 113 -4.14 -1.51 -11.37
CA ASP A 113 -4.09 -1.32 -12.82
C ASP A 113 -4.20 0.16 -13.20
N LEU A 114 -5.17 0.89 -12.64
CA LEU A 114 -5.35 2.33 -12.86
C LEU A 114 -4.09 3.14 -12.50
N LEU A 115 -3.39 2.72 -11.46
CA LEU A 115 -2.11 3.31 -11.02
C LEU A 115 -0.93 2.82 -11.86
N ASN A 116 -1.12 1.94 -12.84
CA ASN A 116 -0.04 1.32 -13.62
C ASN A 116 1.05 0.74 -12.70
N LEU A 117 0.65 -0.04 -11.68
CA LEU A 117 1.57 -0.77 -10.81
C LEU A 117 1.82 -2.16 -11.41
N LEU A 118 3.06 -2.63 -11.35
CA LEU A 118 3.41 -3.95 -11.83
C LEU A 118 2.67 -5.02 -11.02
N PRO A 119 2.06 -6.02 -11.66
CA PRO A 119 1.47 -7.13 -10.94
C PRO A 119 2.54 -7.91 -10.17
N ALA A 120 2.16 -8.53 -9.06
CA ALA A 120 3.01 -9.50 -8.40
C ALA A 120 3.19 -10.75 -9.30
N ASP A 121 4.35 -11.39 -9.26
CA ASP A 121 4.60 -12.62 -9.99
C ASP A 121 3.70 -13.75 -9.47
N GLN A 122 3.37 -13.71 -8.17
CA GLN A 122 2.36 -14.57 -7.54
C GLN A 122 1.47 -13.72 -6.61
N LEU A 123 0.16 -13.79 -6.83
CA LEU A 123 -0.85 -13.24 -5.93
C LEU A 123 -1.50 -14.43 -5.21
N VAL A 124 -1.38 -14.48 -3.88
CA VAL A 124 -1.77 -15.64 -3.07
C VAL A 124 -2.83 -15.24 -2.06
N ARG A 125 -4.00 -15.87 -2.11
CA ARG A 125 -5.06 -15.66 -1.11
C ARG A 125 -4.75 -16.46 0.15
N ALA A 126 -5.03 -15.88 1.30
CA ALA A 126 -4.89 -16.55 2.58
C ALA A 126 -5.76 -17.81 2.66
N THR A 127 -6.99 -17.78 2.10
CA THR A 127 -7.88 -18.94 2.03
C THR A 127 -7.33 -20.09 1.20
N ASP A 128 -6.46 -19.84 0.21
CA ASP A 128 -5.82 -20.87 -0.63
C ASP A 128 -4.66 -21.59 0.10
N THR A 129 -4.28 -21.12 1.30
CA THR A 129 -3.11 -21.63 2.06
C THR A 129 -3.46 -22.14 3.45
N ILE A 130 -4.74 -22.37 3.77
CA ILE A 130 -5.15 -22.90 5.07
C ILE A 130 -4.40 -24.18 5.50
N PRO A 131 -4.17 -25.18 4.62
CA PRO A 131 -3.38 -26.35 5.01
C PRO A 131 -1.93 -26.01 5.37
N ASP A 132 -1.32 -25.06 4.65
CA ASP A 132 0.07 -24.62 4.90
C ASP A 132 0.17 -23.84 6.23
N GLN A 133 -0.85 -23.03 6.55
CA GLN A 133 -0.95 -22.31 7.82
C GLN A 133 -1.09 -23.31 8.99
N ILE A 134 -1.96 -24.31 8.86
CA ILE A 134 -2.10 -25.38 9.85
C ILE A 134 -0.77 -26.12 10.03
N GLN A 135 -0.07 -26.45 8.96
CA GLN A 135 1.24 -27.11 9.02
C GLN A 135 2.25 -26.26 9.76
N LEU A 136 2.33 -24.96 9.47
CA LEU A 136 3.28 -24.05 10.15
C LEU A 136 2.98 -23.95 11.66
N ILE A 137 1.69 -23.94 12.05
CA ILE A 137 1.30 -23.95 13.47
C ILE A 137 1.71 -25.27 14.13
N GLN A 138 1.58 -26.42 13.46
CA GLN A 138 2.04 -27.72 13.97
C GLN A 138 3.56 -27.74 14.17
N GLU A 139 4.35 -27.14 13.26
CA GLU A 139 5.79 -26.99 13.45
C GLU A 139 6.15 -26.12 14.68
N LEU A 140 5.41 -25.01 14.88
CA LEU A 140 5.56 -24.19 16.07
C LEU A 140 5.20 -24.95 17.34
N GLU A 141 4.14 -25.75 17.32
CA GLU A 141 3.71 -26.60 18.43
C GLU A 141 4.77 -27.65 18.76
N ALA A 142 5.28 -28.37 17.76
CA ALA A 142 6.32 -29.37 17.91
C ALA A 142 7.61 -28.79 18.52
N LYS A 143 7.93 -27.52 18.24
CA LYS A 143 9.07 -26.79 18.83
C LYS A 143 8.72 -26.13 20.18
N GLY A 144 7.47 -26.23 20.65
CA GLY A 144 7.04 -25.78 21.96
C GLY A 144 6.78 -24.29 22.07
N TYR A 145 6.54 -23.58 20.96
CA TYR A 145 6.22 -22.15 20.93
C TYR A 145 4.73 -21.84 21.11
N THR A 146 3.89 -22.83 21.29
CA THR A 146 2.44 -22.63 21.38
C THR A 146 1.85 -23.09 22.71
N TYR A 147 0.66 -22.62 23.01
CA TYR A 147 -0.23 -23.13 24.05
C TYR A 147 -1.68 -22.96 23.61
N THR A 148 -2.58 -23.71 24.23
CA THR A 148 -4.02 -23.69 23.91
C THR A 148 -4.79 -23.05 25.05
N THR A 149 -5.76 -22.20 24.70
CA THR A 149 -6.74 -21.58 25.58
C THR A 149 -8.14 -22.12 25.25
N SER A 150 -9.16 -21.64 25.93
CA SER A 150 -10.56 -21.98 25.64
C SER A 150 -11.03 -21.47 24.27
N ASP A 151 -10.36 -20.45 23.69
CA ASP A 151 -10.78 -19.75 22.47
C ASP A 151 -9.80 -19.91 21.30
N GLY A 152 -8.65 -20.63 21.48
CA GLY A 152 -7.70 -20.82 20.39
C GLY A 152 -6.34 -21.37 20.77
N VAL A 153 -5.47 -21.41 19.76
CA VAL A 153 -4.04 -21.72 19.88
C VAL A 153 -3.25 -20.43 19.72
N TYR A 154 -2.36 -20.18 20.66
CA TYR A 154 -1.60 -18.92 20.76
C TYR A 154 -0.10 -19.17 20.66
N PHE A 155 0.63 -18.19 20.11
CA PHE A 155 2.08 -18.13 20.17
C PHE A 155 2.52 -17.58 21.54
N ASP A 156 3.41 -18.29 22.21
CA ASP A 156 4.06 -17.89 23.48
C ASP A 156 5.28 -17.02 23.17
N SER A 157 5.07 -15.71 23.14
CA SER A 157 6.10 -14.73 22.81
C SER A 157 7.28 -14.72 23.80
N SER A 158 7.07 -15.19 25.02
CA SER A 158 8.12 -15.30 26.04
C SER A 158 9.21 -16.32 25.69
N LYS A 159 8.90 -17.27 24.81
CA LYS A 159 9.83 -18.29 24.33
C LYS A 159 10.69 -17.84 23.15
N PHE A 160 10.43 -16.68 22.60
CA PHE A 160 11.22 -16.10 21.52
C PHE A 160 11.99 -14.86 22.00
N PRO A 161 13.26 -14.99 22.43
CA PRO A 161 14.02 -13.91 23.11
C PRO A 161 14.21 -12.65 22.27
N ALA A 162 14.17 -12.77 20.93
CA ALA A 162 14.30 -11.64 20.00
C ALA A 162 12.95 -10.96 19.68
N TYR A 163 11.85 -11.33 20.37
CA TYR A 163 10.55 -10.75 20.14
C TYR A 163 10.58 -9.23 20.32
N GLY A 164 10.00 -8.50 19.38
CA GLY A 164 9.94 -7.03 19.42
C GLY A 164 11.23 -6.30 19.08
N ALA A 165 12.33 -7.00 18.74
CA ALA A 165 13.63 -6.37 18.46
C ALA A 165 13.57 -5.35 17.31
N MET A 166 12.89 -5.64 16.20
CA MET A 166 12.74 -4.72 15.06
C MET A 166 11.97 -3.45 15.45
N ALA A 167 10.92 -3.59 16.24
CA ALA A 167 10.08 -2.49 16.69
C ALA A 167 10.65 -1.74 17.89
N HIS A 168 11.71 -2.24 18.51
CA HIS A 168 12.25 -1.76 19.81
C HIS A 168 11.16 -1.67 20.89
N LEU A 169 10.33 -2.70 20.97
CA LEU A 169 9.25 -2.75 21.95
C LEU A 169 9.82 -2.79 23.37
N ASP A 170 9.31 -1.92 24.23
CA ASP A 170 9.50 -2.01 25.68
C ASP A 170 8.50 -3.02 26.26
N ILE A 171 8.85 -4.30 26.17
CA ILE A 171 7.96 -5.41 26.59
C ILE A 171 7.66 -5.32 28.10
N GLU A 172 8.65 -4.93 28.92
CA GLU A 172 8.46 -4.79 30.38
C GLU A 172 7.50 -3.63 30.68
N GLY A 173 7.65 -2.50 29.99
CA GLY A 173 6.75 -1.36 30.10
C GLY A 173 5.32 -1.66 29.61
N LEU A 174 5.19 -2.45 28.54
CA LEU A 174 3.88 -2.93 28.06
C LEU A 174 3.18 -3.80 29.10
N GLN A 175 3.90 -4.75 29.73
CA GLN A 175 3.34 -5.62 30.77
C GLN A 175 2.96 -4.82 32.03
N ALA A 176 3.80 -3.88 32.45
CA ALA A 176 3.56 -3.03 33.62
C ALA A 176 2.40 -2.03 33.41
N GLY A 177 2.18 -1.58 32.16
CA GLY A 177 1.15 -0.61 31.79
C GLY A 177 -0.20 -1.22 31.42
N ALA A 178 -0.29 -2.54 31.27
CA ALA A 178 -1.48 -3.22 30.79
C ALA A 178 -2.61 -3.16 31.82
N ARG A 179 -3.61 -2.31 31.57
CA ARG A 179 -4.95 -2.39 32.15
C ARG A 179 -5.86 -3.33 31.31
N VAL A 180 -5.27 -4.15 30.45
CA VAL A 180 -5.97 -5.08 29.57
C VAL A 180 -6.24 -6.36 30.36
N ASP A 181 -7.46 -6.83 30.31
CA ASP A 181 -7.78 -8.17 30.77
C ASP A 181 -7.08 -9.17 29.83
N LEU A 182 -6.09 -9.89 30.36
CA LEU A 182 -5.33 -10.87 29.57
C LEU A 182 -6.17 -12.11 29.24
N GLY A 183 -7.31 -12.27 29.88
CA GLY A 183 -8.07 -13.50 29.77
C GLY A 183 -7.16 -14.71 30.12
N GLU A 184 -7.04 -15.65 29.18
CA GLU A 184 -6.18 -16.83 29.32
C GLU A 184 -4.79 -16.67 28.68
N LYS A 185 -4.46 -15.48 28.10
CA LYS A 185 -3.14 -15.22 27.53
C LYS A 185 -2.08 -15.15 28.63
N HIS A 186 -0.89 -15.71 28.36
CA HIS A 186 0.23 -15.66 29.30
C HIS A 186 0.90 -14.27 29.33
N ALA A 187 0.93 -13.57 28.22
CA ALA A 187 1.49 -12.23 28.09
C ALA A 187 0.67 -11.36 27.12
N VAL A 188 0.75 -10.04 27.28
CA VAL A 188 0.08 -9.06 26.37
C VAL A 188 0.57 -9.14 24.94
N THR A 189 1.77 -9.66 24.72
CA THR A 189 2.43 -9.82 23.44
C THR A 189 2.12 -11.16 22.76
N ASP A 190 1.40 -12.06 23.43
CA ASP A 190 0.97 -13.31 22.82
C ASP A 190 -0.15 -13.05 21.83
N PHE A 191 -0.16 -13.79 20.75
CA PHE A 191 -1.09 -13.58 19.64
C PHE A 191 -1.65 -14.89 19.10
N ALA A 192 -2.85 -14.84 18.55
CA ALA A 192 -3.53 -16.01 18.05
C ALA A 192 -2.86 -16.56 16.79
N LEU A 193 -2.70 -17.86 16.75
CA LEU A 193 -2.31 -18.64 15.57
C LEU A 193 -3.53 -19.30 14.92
N TRP A 194 -4.45 -19.82 15.74
CA TRP A 194 -5.71 -20.40 15.33
C TRP A 194 -6.80 -20.06 16.36
N LYS A 195 -7.87 -19.42 15.91
CA LYS A 195 -9.04 -19.11 16.77
C LYS A 195 -10.14 -20.14 16.58
N PHE A 196 -10.75 -20.59 17.66
CA PHE A 196 -11.88 -21.50 17.57
C PHE A 196 -13.14 -20.76 17.15
N SER A 197 -13.94 -21.37 16.28
CA SER A 197 -15.23 -20.84 15.91
C SER A 197 -16.18 -20.84 17.11
N PRO A 198 -16.98 -19.77 17.31
CA PRO A 198 -18.01 -19.75 18.32
C PRO A 198 -19.00 -20.91 18.14
N THR A 199 -19.43 -21.54 19.23
CA THR A 199 -20.39 -22.67 19.18
C THR A 199 -21.84 -22.20 19.04
N ASP A 200 -22.11 -20.93 19.34
CA ASP A 200 -23.46 -20.31 19.36
C ASP A 200 -23.79 -19.52 18.08
N SER A 201 -22.81 -19.34 17.20
CA SER A 201 -22.97 -18.64 15.92
C SER A 201 -22.23 -19.38 14.80
N LYS A 202 -22.74 -19.21 13.57
CA LYS A 202 -22.10 -19.78 12.37
C LYS A 202 -21.27 -18.69 11.69
N ARG A 203 -20.02 -19.04 11.35
CA ARG A 203 -19.16 -18.22 10.49
C ARG A 203 -19.22 -18.76 9.05
N ASP A 204 -19.08 -17.87 8.07
CA ASP A 204 -18.97 -18.25 6.67
C ASP A 204 -17.57 -18.84 6.34
N MET A 205 -16.53 -18.37 7.05
CA MET A 205 -15.13 -18.73 6.84
C MET A 205 -14.59 -19.44 8.07
N GLU A 206 -14.66 -20.76 8.08
CA GLU A 206 -14.16 -21.64 9.13
C GLU A 206 -13.74 -22.98 8.57
N TRP A 207 -12.66 -23.56 9.12
CA TRP A 207 -12.04 -24.79 8.64
C TRP A 207 -11.78 -25.75 9.78
N GLU A 208 -11.77 -27.04 9.44
CA GLU A 208 -11.33 -28.08 10.37
C GLU A 208 -9.81 -28.03 10.56
N SER A 209 -9.35 -28.20 11.79
CA SER A 209 -7.95 -28.27 12.16
C SER A 209 -7.69 -29.35 13.22
N PRO A 210 -6.43 -29.73 13.51
CA PRO A 210 -6.12 -30.66 14.60
C PRO A 210 -6.59 -30.19 15.99
N TRP A 211 -6.77 -28.91 16.19
CA TRP A 211 -7.17 -28.30 17.48
C TRP A 211 -8.67 -28.09 17.58
N GLY A 212 -9.39 -28.21 16.48
CA GLY A 212 -10.83 -27.97 16.37
C GLY A 212 -11.17 -27.03 15.22
N LYS A 213 -12.46 -26.89 14.97
CA LYS A 213 -13.00 -26.03 13.92
C LYS A 213 -12.75 -24.56 14.26
N GLY A 214 -12.26 -23.79 13.28
CA GLY A 214 -11.88 -22.40 13.52
C GLY A 214 -11.33 -21.70 12.29
N PHE A 215 -10.51 -20.68 12.52
CA PHE A 215 -9.91 -19.85 11.49
C PHE A 215 -8.52 -19.37 11.93
N PRO A 216 -7.62 -19.06 10.98
CA PRO A 216 -6.27 -18.64 11.30
C PRO A 216 -6.23 -17.26 11.96
N GLY A 217 -5.21 -17.01 12.76
CA GLY A 217 -4.82 -15.67 13.17
C GLY A 217 -4.26 -14.87 11.98
N TRP A 218 -4.29 -13.55 12.06
CA TRP A 218 -3.90 -12.67 10.95
C TRP A 218 -2.42 -12.82 10.52
N HIS A 219 -1.52 -13.09 11.47
CA HIS A 219 -0.07 -13.06 11.21
C HIS A 219 0.46 -14.35 10.59
N ILE A 220 -0.20 -15.49 10.83
CA ILE A 220 0.25 -16.79 10.32
C ILE A 220 0.07 -16.90 8.79
N GLU A 221 -0.84 -16.13 8.20
CA GLU A 221 -1.11 -16.15 6.76
C GLU A 221 0.14 -15.79 5.96
N CYS A 222 0.72 -14.61 6.23
CA CYS A 222 1.91 -14.12 5.53
C CYS A 222 3.11 -15.05 5.76
N SER A 223 3.34 -15.49 7.00
CA SER A 223 4.41 -16.43 7.33
C SER A 223 4.29 -17.74 6.54
N ALA A 224 3.10 -18.31 6.45
CA ALA A 224 2.85 -19.56 5.72
C ALA A 224 2.96 -19.37 4.19
N ILE A 225 2.47 -18.23 3.66
CA ILE A 225 2.60 -17.90 2.24
C ILE A 225 4.07 -17.75 1.86
N ILE A 226 4.86 -17.02 2.65
CA ILE A 226 6.31 -16.87 2.42
C ILE A 226 6.98 -18.23 2.43
N TRP A 227 6.75 -19.03 3.48
CA TRP A 227 7.35 -20.34 3.63
C TRP A 227 7.05 -21.27 2.44
N LYS A 228 5.81 -21.28 1.97
CA LYS A 228 5.34 -22.06 0.83
C LYS A 228 5.93 -21.62 -0.50
N THR A 229 6.01 -20.30 -0.76
CA THR A 229 6.27 -19.75 -2.11
C THR A 229 7.70 -19.28 -2.30
N LEU A 230 8.35 -18.79 -1.26
CA LEU A 230 9.69 -18.19 -1.29
C LEU A 230 10.71 -18.95 -0.43
N GLY A 231 10.25 -19.85 0.45
CA GLY A 231 11.11 -20.66 1.32
C GLY A 231 11.34 -20.06 2.70
N ASP A 232 12.40 -20.57 3.38
CA ASP A 232 12.67 -20.26 4.79
C ASP A 232 13.13 -18.83 5.05
N GLN A 233 13.68 -18.16 4.05
CA GLN A 233 14.26 -16.82 4.15
C GLN A 233 14.10 -16.09 2.82
N ILE A 234 13.84 -14.78 2.88
CA ILE A 234 13.67 -13.93 1.70
C ILE A 234 14.64 -12.74 1.73
N ASP A 235 14.82 -12.09 0.57
CA ASP A 235 15.70 -10.93 0.49
C ASP A 235 15.04 -9.68 1.07
N ILE A 236 13.81 -9.36 0.64
CA ILE A 236 13.12 -8.12 1.03
C ILE A 236 11.69 -8.42 1.46
N HIS A 237 11.29 -7.89 2.63
CA HIS A 237 9.91 -7.85 3.11
C HIS A 237 9.43 -6.40 3.18
N CYS A 238 8.25 -6.12 2.60
CA CYS A 238 7.68 -4.77 2.49
C CYS A 238 6.33 -4.64 3.19
N GLY A 239 6.04 -3.41 3.68
CA GLY A 239 4.72 -3.06 4.22
C GLY A 239 4.63 -1.60 4.65
N GLY A 240 3.58 -1.23 5.38
CA GLY A 240 3.46 0.05 6.06
C GLY A 240 4.19 0.07 7.41
N VAL A 241 4.53 1.25 7.91
CA VAL A 241 5.16 1.41 9.24
C VAL A 241 4.27 0.90 10.38
N ASP A 242 2.96 0.83 10.18
CA ASP A 242 1.98 0.26 11.10
C ASP A 242 2.14 -1.26 11.29
N HIS A 243 2.74 -1.96 10.34
CA HIS A 243 3.04 -3.39 10.46
C HIS A 243 4.20 -3.68 11.41
N ILE A 244 5.12 -2.73 11.62
CA ILE A 244 6.35 -2.95 12.39
C ILE A 244 6.08 -3.47 13.81
N PRO A 245 5.21 -2.82 14.63
CA PRO A 245 5.11 -3.16 16.04
C PRO A 245 4.40 -4.50 16.30
N VAL A 246 3.51 -4.93 15.41
CA VAL A 246 2.66 -6.11 15.62
C VAL A 246 2.84 -7.12 14.50
N HIS A 247 2.35 -6.82 13.29
CA HIS A 247 2.25 -7.79 12.19
C HIS A 247 3.61 -8.40 11.83
N HIS A 248 4.58 -7.58 11.42
CA HIS A 248 5.90 -8.07 11.03
C HIS A 248 6.72 -8.60 12.22
N THR A 249 6.53 -8.04 13.43
CA THR A 249 7.14 -8.59 14.66
C THR A 249 6.66 -10.03 14.90
N ASN A 250 5.37 -10.30 14.70
CA ASN A 250 4.80 -11.63 14.86
C ASN A 250 5.22 -12.58 13.74
N GLU A 251 5.30 -12.11 12.49
CA GLU A 251 5.85 -12.92 11.38
C GLU A 251 7.31 -13.32 11.61
N ILE A 252 8.15 -12.41 12.11
CA ILE A 252 9.54 -12.71 12.48
C ILE A 252 9.56 -13.82 13.52
N ALA A 253 8.74 -13.71 14.58
CA ALA A 253 8.69 -14.69 15.63
C ALA A 253 8.26 -16.08 15.11
N GLN A 254 7.17 -16.14 14.34
CA GLN A 254 6.67 -17.38 13.74
C GLN A 254 7.69 -18.06 12.84
N SER A 255 8.18 -17.33 11.85
CA SER A 255 9.07 -17.87 10.82
C SER A 255 10.43 -18.24 11.40
N SER A 256 11.02 -17.36 12.21
CA SER A 256 12.35 -17.63 12.79
C SER A 256 12.32 -18.73 13.86
N ALA A 257 11.21 -18.91 14.57
CA ALA A 257 11.04 -20.01 15.51
C ALA A 257 11.05 -21.38 14.81
N VAL A 258 10.46 -21.45 13.60
CA VAL A 258 10.43 -22.70 12.82
C VAL A 258 11.73 -22.91 12.05
N THR A 259 12.23 -21.90 11.35
CA THR A 259 13.35 -22.07 10.40
C THR A 259 14.72 -21.88 11.02
N GLU A 260 14.80 -21.27 12.20
CA GLU A 260 16.07 -20.85 12.88
C GLU A 260 16.90 -19.87 12.04
N LYS A 261 16.26 -19.20 11.08
CA LYS A 261 16.84 -18.20 10.18
C LYS A 261 16.09 -16.88 10.32
N PRO A 262 16.73 -15.72 9.99
CA PRO A 262 15.99 -14.48 9.80
C PRO A 262 14.95 -14.64 8.69
N LEU A 263 13.73 -14.14 8.88
CA LEU A 263 12.69 -14.20 7.83
C LEU A 263 13.10 -13.42 6.60
N ALA A 264 13.61 -12.21 6.77
CA ALA A 264 14.06 -11.36 5.67
C ALA A 264 15.39 -10.66 6.00
N ASN A 265 16.22 -10.45 4.96
CA ASN A 265 17.47 -9.70 5.08
C ASN A 265 17.21 -8.18 5.17
N HIS A 266 16.24 -7.67 4.36
CA HIS A 266 15.86 -6.26 4.34
C HIS A 266 14.38 -6.08 4.64
N TRP A 267 14.08 -5.06 5.43
CA TRP A 267 12.72 -4.67 5.79
C TRP A 267 12.44 -3.25 5.30
N MET A 268 11.57 -3.11 4.32
CA MET A 268 11.18 -1.83 3.75
C MET A 268 9.80 -1.42 4.25
N HIS A 269 9.69 -0.24 4.88
CA HIS A 269 8.42 0.26 5.37
C HIS A 269 8.11 1.65 4.81
N THR A 270 6.89 1.81 4.34
CA THR A 270 6.36 3.09 3.84
C THR A 270 5.67 3.85 4.96
N GLU A 271 6.05 5.11 5.14
CA GLU A 271 5.49 6.00 6.17
C GLU A 271 4.06 6.47 5.82
N PHE A 272 3.32 6.93 6.81
CA PHE A 272 1.92 7.33 6.68
C PHE A 272 1.68 8.47 5.69
N LEU A 273 0.53 8.39 5.02
CA LEU A 273 -0.09 9.53 4.38
C LEU A 273 -1.01 10.23 5.40
N LEU A 274 -0.73 11.49 5.68
CA LEU A 274 -1.58 12.35 6.50
C LEU A 274 -2.59 13.07 5.61
N VAL A 275 -3.72 13.47 6.17
CA VAL A 275 -4.71 14.33 5.51
C VAL A 275 -4.86 15.59 6.32
N ASP A 276 -4.55 16.75 5.73
CA ASP A 276 -4.59 18.07 6.39
C ASP A 276 -3.84 18.08 7.74
N GLY A 277 -2.68 17.41 7.78
CA GLY A 277 -1.83 17.28 8.96
C GLY A 277 -2.29 16.27 10.00
N GLY A 278 -3.45 15.61 9.80
CA GLY A 278 -4.05 14.65 10.69
C GLY A 278 -3.98 13.19 10.19
N LYS A 279 -4.31 12.25 11.07
CA LYS A 279 -4.45 10.82 10.70
C LYS A 279 -5.70 10.61 9.86
N MET A 280 -5.62 9.75 8.84
CA MET A 280 -6.80 9.25 8.14
C MET A 280 -7.59 8.30 9.04
N SER A 281 -8.91 8.46 9.10
CA SER A 281 -9.80 7.53 9.77
C SER A 281 -11.24 7.59 9.25
N LYS A 282 -11.97 6.48 9.36
CA LYS A 282 -13.40 6.43 9.03
C LYS A 282 -14.24 7.40 9.86
N SER A 283 -13.91 7.54 11.15
CA SER A 283 -14.64 8.40 12.08
C SER A 283 -14.49 9.90 11.76
N LEU A 284 -13.42 10.30 11.10
CA LEU A 284 -13.19 11.68 10.65
C LEU A 284 -13.76 11.96 9.24
N GLY A 285 -14.23 10.92 8.53
CA GLY A 285 -14.76 11.07 7.17
C GLY A 285 -13.69 11.50 6.14
N ASN A 286 -12.40 11.35 6.44
CA ASN A 286 -11.28 11.77 5.61
C ASN A 286 -10.52 10.60 4.97
N LEU A 287 -11.17 9.44 4.81
CA LEU A 287 -10.67 8.31 4.03
C LEU A 287 -11.04 8.51 2.57
N TYR A 288 -10.08 8.90 1.75
CA TYR A 288 -10.28 9.05 0.31
C TYR A 288 -9.81 7.80 -0.43
N THR A 289 -10.57 7.40 -1.46
CA THR A 289 -10.26 6.30 -2.38
C THR A 289 -9.76 6.87 -3.70
N LEU A 290 -9.22 6.01 -4.58
CA LEU A 290 -8.85 6.42 -5.93
C LEU A 290 -10.07 6.94 -6.72
N ALA A 291 -11.23 6.31 -6.53
CA ALA A 291 -12.48 6.76 -7.15
C ALA A 291 -12.90 8.19 -6.70
N ASP A 292 -12.57 8.59 -5.48
CA ASP A 292 -12.84 9.96 -5.02
C ASP A 292 -11.92 10.98 -5.68
N LEU A 293 -10.68 10.58 -6.00
CA LEU A 293 -9.77 11.42 -6.80
C LEU A 293 -10.29 11.58 -8.24
N GLU A 294 -10.71 10.47 -8.86
CA GLU A 294 -11.29 10.48 -10.23
C GLU A 294 -12.54 11.35 -10.31
N LYS A 295 -13.44 11.30 -9.31
CA LYS A 295 -14.62 12.19 -9.25
C LYS A 295 -14.27 13.68 -9.23
N ARG A 296 -13.07 14.04 -8.78
CA ARG A 296 -12.55 15.42 -8.82
C ARG A 296 -11.71 15.72 -10.07
N GLY A 297 -11.70 14.83 -11.05
CA GLY A 297 -10.93 14.99 -12.28
C GLY A 297 -9.43 14.82 -12.10
N ILE A 298 -8.98 14.19 -11.03
CA ILE A 298 -7.57 13.87 -10.77
C ILE A 298 -7.24 12.51 -11.36
N GLU A 299 -6.24 12.47 -12.23
CA GLU A 299 -5.76 11.21 -12.79
C GLU A 299 -5.00 10.37 -11.75
N PRO A 300 -5.12 9.03 -11.77
CA PRO A 300 -4.34 8.15 -10.90
C PRO A 300 -2.84 8.39 -10.95
N GLU A 301 -2.27 8.69 -12.13
CA GLU A 301 -0.85 9.02 -12.26
C GLU A 301 -0.45 10.33 -11.59
N ALA A 302 -1.37 11.28 -11.44
CA ALA A 302 -1.11 12.50 -10.67
C ALA A 302 -0.92 12.19 -9.17
N PHE A 303 -1.66 11.22 -8.66
CA PHE A 303 -1.46 10.75 -7.29
C PHE A 303 -0.09 10.04 -7.13
N LYS A 304 0.36 9.26 -8.13
CA LYS A 304 1.74 8.73 -8.14
C LYS A 304 2.77 9.84 -8.10
N LEU A 305 2.60 10.85 -8.97
CA LEU A 305 3.52 11.99 -9.04
C LEU A 305 3.57 12.75 -7.70
N PHE A 306 2.42 12.92 -7.04
CA PHE A 306 2.33 13.48 -5.70
C PHE A 306 3.10 12.63 -4.68
N CYS A 307 2.94 11.31 -4.69
CA CYS A 307 3.68 10.40 -3.81
C CYS A 307 5.19 10.47 -4.03
N TYR A 308 5.65 10.67 -5.28
CA TYR A 308 7.07 10.77 -5.62
C TYR A 308 7.73 12.09 -5.20
N SER A 309 6.94 13.08 -4.77
CA SER A 309 7.47 14.36 -4.28
C SER A 309 8.21 14.26 -2.95
N ALA A 310 8.03 13.15 -2.21
CA ALA A 310 8.66 12.89 -0.93
C ALA A 310 9.24 11.48 -0.85
N SER A 311 10.21 11.27 0.05
CA SER A 311 10.70 9.93 0.36
C SER A 311 9.58 9.04 0.89
N TYR A 312 9.57 7.74 0.52
CA TYR A 312 8.63 6.76 1.05
C TYR A 312 8.72 6.64 2.59
N ARG A 313 9.88 6.95 3.18
CA ARG A 313 10.16 6.93 4.62
C ARG A 313 9.71 8.20 5.37
N SER A 314 9.18 9.18 4.68
CA SER A 314 8.72 10.43 5.28
C SER A 314 7.20 10.49 5.28
N LYS A 315 6.60 11.03 6.35
CA LYS A 315 5.18 11.38 6.33
C LYS A 315 4.91 12.34 5.18
N LEU A 316 3.90 12.05 4.39
CA LEU A 316 3.45 12.90 3.30
C LEU A 316 2.09 13.47 3.66
N ASN A 317 1.94 14.78 3.57
CA ASN A 317 0.69 15.43 3.88
C ASN A 317 -0.15 15.63 2.61
N PHE A 318 -1.26 14.95 2.53
CA PHE A 318 -2.24 15.12 1.48
C PHE A 318 -3.10 16.34 1.76
N SER A 319 -3.28 17.17 0.75
CA SER A 319 -4.36 18.14 0.63
C SER A 319 -4.81 18.17 -0.81
N TRP A 320 -6.04 18.61 -1.05
CA TRP A 320 -6.55 18.72 -2.42
C TRP A 320 -5.71 19.67 -3.27
N ASP A 321 -5.28 20.81 -2.74
CA ASP A 321 -4.43 21.77 -3.43
C ASP A 321 -3.08 21.16 -3.87
N ALA A 322 -2.47 20.35 -3.01
CA ALA A 322 -1.22 19.68 -3.32
C ALA A 322 -1.41 18.64 -4.44
N LEU A 323 -2.52 17.90 -4.42
CA LEU A 323 -2.83 16.93 -5.45
C LEU A 323 -3.21 17.57 -6.78
N GLU A 324 -3.99 18.66 -6.77
CA GLU A 324 -4.29 19.46 -7.97
C GLU A 324 -3.01 20.05 -8.58
N SER A 325 -2.07 20.48 -7.73
CA SER A 325 -0.76 20.92 -8.20
C SER A 325 0.01 19.80 -8.89
N ALA A 326 -0.04 18.57 -8.36
CA ALA A 326 0.58 17.40 -9.00
C ALA A 326 -0.10 17.06 -10.33
N GLN A 327 -1.43 17.18 -10.43
CA GLN A 327 -2.17 17.04 -11.69
C GLN A 327 -1.69 18.04 -12.74
N GLN A 328 -1.59 19.32 -12.37
CA GLN A 328 -1.09 20.36 -13.28
C GLN A 328 0.38 20.10 -13.71
N GLN A 329 1.21 19.60 -12.79
CA GLN A 329 2.59 19.22 -13.09
C GLN A 329 2.64 18.06 -14.10
N LEU A 330 1.81 17.02 -13.92
CA LEU A 330 1.72 15.91 -14.87
C LEU A 330 1.34 16.38 -16.28
N VAL A 331 0.33 17.25 -16.39
CA VAL A 331 -0.10 17.85 -17.67
C VAL A 331 1.05 18.64 -18.32
N LYS A 332 1.77 19.46 -17.54
CA LYS A 332 2.93 20.23 -18.02
C LYS A 332 4.06 19.33 -18.49
N LEU A 333 4.36 18.26 -17.73
CA LEU A 333 5.37 17.28 -18.11
C LEU A 333 5.02 16.61 -19.45
N ARG A 334 3.80 16.05 -19.57
CA ARG A 334 3.36 15.41 -20.80
C ARG A 334 3.45 16.36 -22.00
N LYS A 335 3.01 17.60 -21.83
CA LYS A 335 3.10 18.64 -22.87
C LYS A 335 4.55 18.93 -23.29
N ALA A 336 5.45 19.02 -22.32
CA ALA A 336 6.86 19.30 -22.59
C ALA A 336 7.60 18.12 -23.27
N PHE A 337 7.23 16.87 -22.96
CA PHE A 337 7.80 15.68 -23.60
C PHE A 337 7.27 15.44 -25.03
N GLN A 338 6.16 16.06 -25.42
CA GLN A 338 5.54 15.92 -26.76
C GLN A 338 5.93 17.04 -27.72
N VAL A 339 6.78 17.96 -27.34
CA VAL A 339 7.27 19.04 -28.20
C VAL A 339 8.13 18.46 -29.32
N ASP A 340 7.86 18.89 -30.56
CA ASP A 340 8.75 18.57 -31.70
C ASP A 340 9.90 19.56 -31.73
N GLN A 341 11.11 19.09 -31.48
CA GLN A 341 12.30 19.91 -31.41
C GLN A 341 13.57 19.16 -31.90
N GLN A 342 14.48 19.93 -32.45
CA GLN A 342 15.83 19.48 -32.77
C GLN A 342 16.73 19.60 -31.54
N GLY A 343 17.69 18.69 -31.39
CA GLY A 343 18.60 18.70 -30.25
C GLY A 343 19.55 17.53 -30.23
N SER A 344 20.15 17.30 -29.08
CA SER A 344 21.03 16.15 -28.85
C SER A 344 20.24 14.86 -28.70
N ASP A 345 20.75 13.77 -29.25
CA ASP A 345 20.24 12.42 -29.03
C ASP A 345 20.90 11.72 -27.81
N ASP A 346 21.87 12.36 -27.16
CA ASP A 346 22.55 11.82 -25.99
C ASP A 346 21.73 11.96 -24.73
N THR A 347 21.17 10.84 -24.27
CA THR A 347 20.38 10.73 -23.03
C THR A 347 21.20 10.24 -21.83
N SER A 348 22.50 9.97 -22.00
CA SER A 348 23.36 9.29 -21.01
C SER A 348 23.35 9.97 -19.64
N GLY A 349 23.42 11.31 -19.61
CA GLY A 349 23.40 12.10 -18.37
C GLY A 349 22.08 11.95 -17.60
N VAL A 350 20.94 12.00 -18.30
CA VAL A 350 19.60 11.83 -17.69
C VAL A 350 19.41 10.40 -17.20
N VAL A 351 19.79 9.41 -18.00
CA VAL A 351 19.73 7.98 -17.64
C VAL A 351 20.56 7.70 -16.39
N GLN A 352 21.77 8.23 -16.32
CA GLN A 352 22.65 8.07 -15.16
C GLN A 352 22.05 8.73 -13.91
N ALA A 353 21.54 9.96 -14.04
CA ALA A 353 20.94 10.68 -12.93
C ALA A 353 19.69 9.97 -12.39
N LEU A 354 18.79 9.51 -13.27
CA LEU A 354 17.57 8.79 -12.88
C LEU A 354 17.90 7.46 -12.19
N ARG A 355 18.77 6.65 -12.79
CA ARG A 355 19.21 5.37 -12.21
C ARG A 355 19.95 5.58 -10.89
N GLY A 356 20.82 6.58 -10.80
CA GLY A 356 21.55 6.92 -9.59
C GLY A 356 20.62 7.30 -8.44
N ALA A 357 19.62 8.15 -8.70
CA ALA A 357 18.62 8.55 -7.73
C ALA A 357 17.79 7.36 -7.20
N LEU A 358 17.30 6.50 -8.07
CA LEU A 358 16.50 5.35 -7.67
C LEU A 358 17.33 4.25 -6.99
N SER A 359 18.63 4.12 -7.35
CA SER A 359 19.52 3.17 -6.68
C SER A 359 19.97 3.64 -5.28
N ASP A 360 19.73 4.88 -4.91
CA ASP A 360 20.04 5.46 -3.61
C ASP A 360 18.77 5.61 -2.78
N ASP A 361 18.34 4.52 -2.16
CA ASP A 361 17.16 4.44 -1.27
C ASP A 361 15.86 4.93 -1.95
N LEU A 362 15.67 4.59 -3.22
CA LEU A 362 14.47 4.94 -4.00
C LEU A 362 14.16 6.45 -3.96
N ASN A 363 15.14 7.29 -4.15
CA ASN A 363 15.00 8.74 -4.08
C ASN A 363 14.20 9.28 -5.27
N THR A 364 12.88 9.14 -5.20
CA THR A 364 11.94 9.57 -6.24
C THR A 364 11.96 11.07 -6.47
N SER A 365 12.20 11.88 -5.43
CA SER A 365 12.32 13.35 -5.56
C SER A 365 13.52 13.73 -6.43
N ALA A 366 14.69 13.07 -6.25
CA ALA A 366 15.84 13.28 -7.11
C ALA A 366 15.60 12.72 -8.52
N ALA A 367 14.88 11.61 -8.64
CA ALA A 367 14.47 11.08 -9.94
C ALA A 367 13.57 12.07 -10.71
N LEU A 368 12.60 12.70 -10.04
CA LEU A 368 11.79 13.76 -10.65
C LEU A 368 12.65 14.96 -11.07
N ALA A 369 13.63 15.38 -10.26
CA ALA A 369 14.56 16.44 -10.64
C ALA A 369 15.36 16.08 -11.90
N ALA A 370 15.79 14.84 -12.08
CA ALA A 370 16.45 14.37 -13.30
C ALA A 370 15.51 14.44 -14.51
N ILE A 371 14.23 14.09 -14.36
CA ILE A 371 13.21 14.20 -15.41
C ILE A 371 13.02 15.67 -15.84
N TYR A 372 12.87 16.59 -14.87
CA TYR A 372 12.76 18.02 -15.18
C TYR A 372 14.02 18.57 -15.84
N SER A 373 15.22 18.09 -15.44
CA SER A 373 16.49 18.49 -16.05
C SER A 373 16.59 18.06 -17.52
N ALA A 374 15.99 16.92 -17.88
CA ALA A 374 15.95 16.46 -19.27
C ALA A 374 15.27 17.47 -20.21
N LEU A 375 14.24 18.19 -19.74
CA LEU A 375 13.53 19.19 -20.53
C LEU A 375 14.41 20.41 -20.87
N ASN A 376 15.42 20.68 -20.04
CA ASN A 376 16.35 21.79 -20.22
C ASN A 376 17.70 21.37 -20.85
N ALA A 377 17.87 20.06 -21.15
CA ALA A 377 19.13 19.51 -21.65
C ALA A 377 19.30 19.69 -23.17
N GLY A 378 18.38 20.34 -23.85
CA GLY A 378 18.44 20.51 -25.31
C GLY A 378 18.38 19.19 -26.10
N LEU A 379 17.58 18.23 -25.59
CA LEU A 379 17.40 16.92 -26.21
C LEU A 379 16.53 17.02 -27.46
N SER A 380 16.76 16.13 -28.43
CA SER A 380 15.87 15.97 -29.57
C SER A 380 14.53 15.33 -29.17
N SER A 381 13.50 15.44 -30.02
CA SER A 381 12.24 14.75 -29.84
C SER A 381 12.41 13.23 -29.68
N ASN A 382 13.37 12.64 -30.38
CA ASN A 382 13.67 11.20 -30.27
C ASN A 382 14.28 10.86 -28.90
N ALA A 383 15.22 11.66 -28.42
CA ALA A 383 15.82 11.51 -27.09
C ALA A 383 14.78 11.69 -25.97
N LEU A 384 13.87 12.67 -26.08
CA LEU A 384 12.76 12.86 -25.12
C LEU A 384 11.83 11.64 -25.08
N LYS A 385 11.52 11.00 -26.21
CA LYS A 385 10.76 9.75 -26.26
C LYS A 385 11.49 8.61 -25.53
N GLN A 386 12.82 8.50 -25.71
CA GLN A 386 13.63 7.49 -25.00
C GLN A 386 13.60 7.74 -23.48
N VAL A 387 13.73 8.99 -23.05
CA VAL A 387 13.61 9.35 -21.62
C VAL A 387 12.20 9.06 -21.10
N ALA A 388 11.14 9.38 -21.84
CA ALA A 388 9.77 9.07 -21.44
C ALA A 388 9.53 7.56 -21.25
N ASN A 389 10.08 6.73 -22.14
CA ASN A 389 10.02 5.27 -21.99
C ASN A 389 10.76 4.80 -20.73
N LEU A 390 11.95 5.34 -20.47
CA LEU A 390 12.69 5.03 -19.24
C LEU A 390 11.93 5.45 -17.98
N VAL A 391 11.27 6.60 -17.99
CA VAL A 391 10.41 7.08 -16.90
C VAL A 391 9.21 6.15 -16.69
N HIS A 392 8.61 5.67 -17.78
CA HIS A 392 7.54 4.68 -17.70
C HIS A 392 8.03 3.36 -17.09
N GLU A 393 9.18 2.85 -17.52
CA GLU A 393 9.79 1.64 -16.96
C GLU A 393 10.12 1.81 -15.47
N ALA A 394 10.72 2.94 -15.09
CA ALA A 394 11.27 3.19 -13.77
C ALA A 394 10.23 3.62 -12.72
N LEU A 395 9.20 4.37 -13.12
CA LEU A 395 8.22 5.02 -12.23
C LEU A 395 6.76 4.70 -12.60
N GLY A 396 6.51 4.02 -13.71
CA GLY A 396 5.16 3.74 -14.20
C GLY A 396 4.38 5.00 -14.60
N LEU A 397 5.06 6.11 -14.91
CA LEU A 397 4.44 7.33 -15.40
C LEU A 397 4.45 7.35 -16.92
N ASN A 398 3.29 7.59 -17.55
CA ASN A 398 3.18 7.69 -18.99
C ASN A 398 3.21 9.16 -19.45
N LEU A 399 4.36 9.62 -19.90
CA LEU A 399 4.57 10.99 -20.37
C LEU A 399 4.21 11.21 -21.84
N MET A 400 3.95 10.14 -22.60
CA MET A 400 3.64 10.21 -24.03
C MET A 400 2.14 10.15 -24.37
N VAL A 401 1.28 9.94 -23.35
CA VAL A 401 -0.16 10.00 -23.54
C VAL A 401 -0.60 11.47 -23.62
N GLY A 402 -1.36 11.80 -24.64
CA GLY A 402 -2.04 13.10 -24.71
C GLY A 402 -3.08 13.18 -23.61
N GLY A 403 -2.82 13.96 -22.58
CA GLY A 403 -3.78 14.19 -21.52
C GLY A 403 -4.99 14.95 -22.07
N THR A 404 -6.13 14.30 -22.10
CA THR A 404 -7.44 14.93 -22.25
C THR A 404 -8.02 15.28 -20.88
N VAL A 405 -7.20 15.85 -20.00
CA VAL A 405 -7.77 16.47 -18.81
C VAL A 405 -8.34 17.81 -19.25
N LYS A 406 -9.64 17.95 -19.18
CA LYS A 406 -10.26 19.27 -19.23
C LYS A 406 -9.66 20.10 -18.11
N THR A 407 -8.71 20.96 -18.47
CA THR A 407 -8.17 21.93 -17.51
C THR A 407 -9.36 22.77 -17.04
N ILE A 408 -9.69 22.72 -15.76
CA ILE A 408 -10.70 23.62 -15.21
C ILE A 408 -10.22 25.04 -15.48
N THR A 409 -10.93 25.73 -16.37
CA THR A 409 -10.58 27.09 -16.77
C THR A 409 -10.82 28.06 -15.61
N ASP A 410 -10.12 29.18 -15.60
CA ASP A 410 -10.34 30.23 -14.58
C ASP A 410 -11.82 30.67 -14.62
N GLN A 411 -12.43 30.78 -15.81
CA GLN A 411 -13.84 31.03 -15.95
C GLN A 411 -14.71 29.98 -15.24
N ALA A 412 -14.39 28.70 -15.36
CA ALA A 412 -15.15 27.65 -14.69
C ALA A 412 -14.97 27.71 -13.16
N ARG A 413 -13.79 28.09 -12.66
CA ARG A 413 -13.55 28.31 -11.23
C ARG A 413 -14.37 29.48 -10.69
N ASP A 414 -14.42 30.58 -11.43
CA ASP A 414 -15.23 31.76 -11.07
C ASP A 414 -16.71 31.42 -11.03
N LEU A 415 -17.20 30.61 -11.98
CA LEU A 415 -18.61 30.13 -12.02
C LEU A 415 -18.89 29.20 -10.81
N VAL A 416 -17.97 28.33 -10.43
CA VAL A 416 -18.11 27.48 -9.24
C VAL A 416 -18.20 28.34 -7.97
N ALA A 417 -17.30 29.30 -7.81
CA ALA A 417 -17.31 30.21 -6.65
C ALA A 417 -18.60 31.05 -6.57
N ALA A 418 -19.05 31.56 -7.72
CA ALA A 418 -20.32 32.29 -7.79
C ALA A 418 -21.53 31.41 -7.46
N ARG A 419 -21.51 30.15 -7.92
CA ARG A 419 -22.55 29.17 -7.60
C ARG A 419 -22.62 28.81 -6.14
N ASP A 420 -21.47 28.62 -5.49
CA ASP A 420 -21.39 28.34 -4.05
C ASP A 420 -21.88 29.52 -3.21
N ALA A 421 -21.58 30.74 -3.62
CA ALA A 421 -22.13 31.95 -3.01
C ALA A 421 -23.65 32.02 -3.15
N ALA A 422 -24.21 31.74 -4.35
CA ALA A 422 -25.63 31.67 -4.58
C ALA A 422 -26.33 30.59 -3.72
N ARG A 423 -25.73 29.41 -3.60
CA ARG A 423 -26.23 28.33 -2.71
C ARG A 423 -26.24 28.72 -1.26
N SER A 424 -25.16 29.37 -0.80
CA SER A 424 -25.03 29.85 0.60
C SER A 424 -26.09 30.89 0.93
N SER A 425 -26.46 31.75 -0.03
CA SER A 425 -27.54 32.74 0.10
C SER A 425 -28.92 32.18 -0.20
N LYS A 426 -29.05 30.88 -0.55
CA LYS A 426 -30.29 30.21 -0.99
C LYS A 426 -30.94 30.79 -2.24
N ASP A 427 -30.15 31.42 -3.08
CA ASP A 427 -30.56 31.87 -4.41
C ASP A 427 -30.47 30.71 -5.40
N TRP A 428 -31.50 29.88 -5.39
CA TRP A 428 -31.55 28.66 -6.19
C TRP A 428 -31.63 28.95 -7.68
N GLN A 429 -32.26 30.06 -8.07
CA GLN A 429 -32.41 30.44 -9.48
C GLN A 429 -31.05 30.78 -10.11
N THR A 430 -30.24 31.57 -9.40
CA THR A 430 -28.89 31.89 -9.86
C THR A 430 -27.99 30.64 -9.82
N SER A 431 -28.09 29.80 -8.77
CA SER A 431 -27.36 28.55 -8.67
C SER A 431 -27.63 27.61 -9.86
N ASP A 432 -28.90 27.47 -10.28
CA ASP A 432 -29.27 26.60 -11.40
C ASP A 432 -28.83 27.18 -12.76
N SER A 433 -28.85 28.49 -12.92
CA SER A 433 -28.29 29.15 -14.10
C SER A 433 -26.80 28.92 -14.25
N LEU A 434 -26.04 29.11 -13.17
CA LEU A 434 -24.58 28.88 -13.15
C LEU A 434 -24.21 27.40 -13.33
N ARG A 435 -25.04 26.48 -12.85
CA ARG A 435 -24.89 25.06 -13.14
C ARG A 435 -24.99 24.80 -14.64
N LYS A 436 -26.01 25.36 -15.30
CA LYS A 436 -26.18 25.19 -16.71
C LYS A 436 -25.04 25.79 -17.53
N GLU A 437 -24.52 26.96 -17.14
CA GLU A 437 -23.33 27.55 -17.77
C GLU A 437 -22.10 26.65 -17.67
N LEU A 438 -21.89 25.99 -16.51
CA LEU A 438 -20.83 25.01 -16.33
C LEU A 438 -21.03 23.76 -17.19
N GLU A 439 -22.28 23.27 -17.29
CA GLU A 439 -22.66 22.16 -18.17
C GLU A 439 -22.48 22.50 -19.65
N ASP A 440 -22.83 23.73 -20.08
CA ASP A 440 -22.65 24.25 -21.46
C ASP A 440 -21.13 24.38 -21.79
N LEU A 441 -20.27 24.68 -20.82
CA LEU A 441 -18.82 24.60 -20.95
C LEU A 441 -18.31 23.16 -20.99
N GLY A 442 -19.21 22.19 -20.81
CA GLY A 442 -19.00 20.75 -20.91
C GLY A 442 -18.46 20.13 -19.62
N TYR A 443 -18.60 20.77 -18.47
CA TYR A 443 -18.31 20.17 -17.17
C TYR A 443 -19.54 19.42 -16.65
N GLN A 444 -19.28 18.30 -15.96
CA GLN A 444 -20.29 17.69 -15.10
C GLN A 444 -20.28 18.42 -13.74
N VAL A 445 -21.46 18.74 -13.20
CA VAL A 445 -21.60 19.50 -11.96
C VAL A 445 -22.22 18.61 -10.89
N GLN A 446 -21.49 18.41 -9.79
CA GLN A 446 -21.93 17.64 -8.62
C GLN A 446 -21.96 18.52 -7.37
N ASP A 447 -23.04 18.40 -6.60
CA ASP A 447 -23.18 19.05 -5.31
C ASP A 447 -22.68 18.13 -4.18
N THR A 448 -21.80 18.65 -3.32
CA THR A 448 -21.30 17.95 -2.14
C THR A 448 -21.56 18.78 -0.89
N LEU A 449 -21.23 18.22 0.29
CA LEU A 449 -21.29 18.96 1.56
C LEU A 449 -20.28 20.12 1.61
N ASP A 450 -19.20 20.01 0.84
CA ASP A 450 -18.10 20.99 0.80
C ASP A 450 -18.29 22.04 -0.31
N GLY A 451 -19.34 21.94 -1.13
CA GLY A 451 -19.62 22.90 -2.22
C GLY A 451 -19.90 22.24 -3.57
N THR A 452 -19.78 23.04 -4.63
CA THR A 452 -19.94 22.63 -6.03
C THR A 452 -18.65 22.04 -6.58
N HIS A 453 -18.70 20.81 -7.07
CA HIS A 453 -17.59 20.16 -7.79
C HIS A 453 -17.91 20.06 -9.28
N ILE A 454 -16.89 20.26 -10.14
CA ILE A 454 -16.98 20.13 -11.60
C ILE A 454 -15.90 19.21 -12.15
N PHE A 455 -16.23 18.45 -13.19
CA PHE A 455 -15.34 17.45 -13.81
C PHE A 455 -15.24 17.64 -15.31
#